data_66f4a0d9563e6bbaed48081afea2a89c
#
_entry.id   66f4a0d9563e6bbaed48081afea2a89c
#
_cell.length_a   1.000
_cell.length_b   1.000
_cell.length_c   1.000
_cell.angle_alpha   90.00
_cell.angle_beta   90.00
_cell.angle_gamma   90.00
#
_symmetry.space_group_name_H-M   'P 1'
#
loop_
_entity.id
_entity.type
_entity.pdbx_description
1 polymer ?
#
loop_
_entity_poly.entity_id
_entity_poly.type
_entity_poly.pdbx_seq_one_letter_code
_entity_poly.pdbx_strand_id
1 'polypeptide(L)'
;MRTRTAGALGLVLLLAQGCSSAYNRAYERETQKLESQQRTADAQAAAEHAQASRYAAVVYFDVGSAVVGKDGDRELRWFVEKMQPYPHAVILVQGFADSTGTEGKNRTLSEDRARAVASFLGAQGIEPSRLVTQGYGTDSPAAANVSAKGRTRNRRVEVTVR
;
A
#
# COMPACT_ATOMS: atom_id res chain seq x y z
N MET A 1 73.39 -11.80 33.68
CA MET A 1 72.49 -10.62 33.44
C MET A 1 71.46 -11.05 32.46
N ARG A 2 70.18 -11.29 32.87
CA ARG A 2 69.05 -11.61 32.02
C ARG A 2 68.09 -10.48 32.17
N THR A 3 67.99 -9.64 31.13
CA THR A 3 67.09 -8.49 31.08
C THR A 3 65.71 -8.85 30.52
N ARG A 4 64.72 -8.46 31.25
CA ARG A 4 63.26 -8.59 31.04
C ARG A 4 62.82 -7.80 29.82
N THR A 5 62.30 -8.49 28.81
CA THR A 5 61.59 -7.85 27.66
C THR A 5 60.22 -8.50 27.45
N ALA A 6 59.50 -8.82 28.52
CA ALA A 6 58.18 -9.47 28.43
C ALA A 6 57.00 -8.52 28.66
N GLY A 7 57.25 -7.20 28.85
CA GLY A 7 56.20 -6.27 29.27
C GLY A 7 55.47 -5.50 28.15
N ALA A 8 56.08 -5.34 26.99
CA ALA A 8 55.54 -4.46 25.95
C ALA A 8 54.53 -5.14 24.98
N LEU A 9 54.74 -6.44 24.71
CA LEU A 9 53.81 -7.18 23.81
C LEU A 9 52.44 -7.44 24.44
N GLY A 10 52.37 -7.68 25.75
CA GLY A 10 51.12 -7.93 26.44
C GLY A 10 50.20 -6.74 26.53
N LEU A 11 50.76 -5.53 26.63
CA LEU A 11 49.95 -4.28 26.70
C LEU A 11 49.34 -3.91 25.38
N VAL A 12 50.02 -4.13 24.25
CA VAL A 12 49.51 -3.88 22.90
C VAL A 12 48.39 -4.83 22.53
N LEU A 13 48.45 -6.10 22.92
CA LEU A 13 47.40 -7.09 22.71
C LEU A 13 46.13 -6.77 23.53
N LEU A 14 46.28 -6.30 24.78
CA LEU A 14 45.14 -5.89 25.61
C LEU A 14 44.43 -4.62 25.08
N LEU A 15 45.17 -3.67 24.55
CA LEU A 15 44.60 -2.47 23.93
C LEU A 15 43.84 -2.79 22.60
N ALA A 16 44.40 -3.71 21.80
CA ALA A 16 43.74 -4.16 20.57
C ALA A 16 42.44 -4.94 20.86
N GLN A 17 42.41 -5.79 21.88
CA GLN A 17 41.20 -6.50 22.31
C GLN A 17 40.18 -5.56 22.95
N GLY A 18 40.62 -4.57 23.70
CA GLY A 18 39.72 -3.53 24.28
C GLY A 18 39.06 -2.67 23.24
N CYS A 19 39.79 -2.24 22.21
CA CYS A 19 39.25 -1.47 21.10
C CYS A 19 38.23 -2.28 20.25
N SER A 20 38.55 -3.55 19.98
CA SER A 20 37.65 -4.48 19.28
C SER A 20 36.36 -4.69 20.06
N SER A 21 36.42 -4.90 21.36
CA SER A 21 35.23 -5.09 22.20
C SER A 21 34.37 -3.82 22.36
N ALA A 22 34.99 -2.64 22.40
CA ALA A 22 34.29 -1.38 22.44
C ALA A 22 33.58 -1.07 21.10
N TYR A 23 34.27 -1.33 19.99
CA TYR A 23 33.69 -1.21 18.64
C TYR A 23 32.51 -2.16 18.47
N ASN A 24 32.65 -3.43 18.82
CA ASN A 24 31.55 -4.40 18.70
C ASN A 24 30.33 -3.99 19.54
N ARG A 25 30.56 -3.54 20.78
CA ARG A 25 29.46 -3.03 21.62
C ARG A 25 28.78 -1.78 21.03
N ALA A 26 29.52 -0.89 20.42
CA ALA A 26 28.97 0.29 19.74
C ALA A 26 28.15 -0.11 18.52
N TYR A 27 28.67 -1.03 17.72
CA TYR A 27 27.98 -1.59 16.56
C TYR A 27 26.66 -2.31 16.95
N GLU A 28 26.72 -3.17 17.97
CA GLU A 28 25.54 -3.88 18.49
C GLU A 28 24.46 -2.90 19.00
N ARG A 29 24.85 -1.84 19.72
CA ARG A 29 23.90 -0.81 20.18
C ARG A 29 23.23 -0.09 19.02
N GLU A 30 24.01 0.29 18.00
CA GLU A 30 23.46 0.98 16.83
C GLU A 30 22.52 0.07 16.04
N THR A 31 22.92 -1.21 15.86
CA THR A 31 22.07 -2.22 15.21
C THR A 31 20.78 -2.43 15.99
N GLN A 32 20.84 -2.60 17.31
CA GLN A 32 19.67 -2.76 18.16
C GLN A 32 18.75 -1.52 18.11
N LYS A 33 19.33 -0.32 18.05
CA LYS A 33 18.58 0.92 17.93
C LYS A 33 17.85 0.99 16.58
N LEU A 34 18.54 0.67 15.49
CA LEU A 34 17.94 0.62 14.15
C LEU A 34 16.80 -0.42 14.08
N GLU A 35 17.03 -1.63 14.60
CA GLU A 35 16.01 -2.67 14.67
C GLU A 35 14.79 -2.26 15.50
N SER A 36 15.02 -1.59 16.64
CA SER A 36 13.92 -1.10 17.47
C SER A 36 13.13 -0.01 16.78
N GLN A 37 13.79 0.90 16.09
CA GLN A 37 13.13 1.94 15.27
C GLN A 37 12.32 1.32 14.13
N GLN A 38 12.89 0.33 13.44
CA GLN A 38 12.18 -0.40 12.38
C GLN A 38 10.93 -1.11 12.92
N ARG A 39 11.05 -1.84 14.03
CA ARG A 39 9.91 -2.52 14.66
C ARG A 39 8.79 -1.54 15.07
N THR A 40 9.15 -0.36 15.60
CA THR A 40 8.14 0.65 15.96
C THR A 40 7.47 1.23 14.71
N ALA A 41 8.23 1.50 13.65
CA ALA A 41 7.68 1.96 12.38
C ALA A 41 6.74 0.93 11.74
N ASP A 42 7.14 -0.34 11.72
CA ASP A 42 6.33 -1.44 11.20
C ASP A 42 5.03 -1.63 12.01
N ALA A 43 5.11 -1.52 13.35
CA ALA A 43 3.93 -1.59 14.22
C ALA A 43 2.98 -0.41 14.00
N GLN A 44 3.51 0.79 13.80
CA GLN A 44 2.71 1.98 13.48
C GLN A 44 2.03 1.84 12.12
N ALA A 45 2.76 1.40 11.10
CA ALA A 45 2.21 1.15 9.76
C ALA A 45 1.11 0.07 9.79
N ALA A 46 1.29 -1.00 10.56
CA ALA A 46 0.28 -2.03 10.73
C ALA A 46 -0.98 -1.51 11.45
N ALA A 47 -0.82 -0.67 12.46
CA ALA A 47 -1.94 -0.04 13.17
C ALA A 47 -2.70 0.95 12.26
N GLU A 48 -1.98 1.76 11.49
CA GLU A 48 -2.53 2.66 10.47
C GLU A 48 -3.35 1.89 9.45
N HIS A 49 -2.77 0.81 8.90
CA HIS A 49 -3.45 -0.06 7.96
C HIS A 49 -4.73 -0.67 8.55
N ALA A 50 -4.68 -1.20 9.77
CA ALA A 50 -5.85 -1.81 10.42
C ALA A 50 -6.99 -0.80 10.67
N GLN A 51 -6.67 0.46 10.87
CA GLN A 51 -7.67 1.52 10.99
C GLN A 51 -8.19 1.97 9.64
N ALA A 52 -7.31 2.19 8.67
CA ALA A 52 -7.65 2.63 7.32
C ALA A 52 -8.48 1.59 6.56
N SER A 53 -8.23 0.29 6.77
CA SER A 53 -8.94 -0.82 6.11
C SER A 53 -10.44 -0.91 6.41
N ARG A 54 -10.94 -0.12 7.38
CA ARG A 54 -12.37 0.02 7.67
C ARG A 54 -13.10 0.86 6.63
N TYR A 55 -12.37 1.62 5.83
CA TYR A 55 -12.93 2.51 4.82
C TYR A 55 -12.81 1.88 3.45
N ALA A 56 -13.92 1.90 2.72
CA ALA A 56 -14.00 1.44 1.34
C ALA A 56 -14.99 2.31 0.59
N ALA A 57 -14.82 2.44 -0.71
CA ALA A 57 -15.77 3.12 -1.58
C ALA A 57 -16.11 2.24 -2.78
N VAL A 58 -17.32 2.36 -3.30
CA VAL A 58 -17.76 1.66 -4.49
C VAL A 58 -18.37 2.65 -5.46
N VAL A 59 -17.79 2.75 -6.65
CA VAL A 59 -18.26 3.62 -7.72
C VAL A 59 -18.90 2.79 -8.83
N TYR A 60 -20.12 3.14 -9.20
CA TYR A 60 -20.84 2.46 -10.28
C TYR A 60 -20.78 3.28 -11.59
N PHE A 61 -20.82 2.56 -12.71
CA PHE A 61 -20.65 3.12 -14.04
C PHE A 61 -21.80 2.77 -14.97
N ASP A 62 -22.05 3.66 -15.93
CA ASP A 62 -22.96 3.40 -17.02
C ASP A 62 -22.40 2.35 -18.01
N VAL A 63 -23.27 1.83 -18.86
CA VAL A 63 -22.90 0.83 -19.88
C VAL A 63 -21.85 1.43 -20.83
N GLY A 64 -20.72 0.72 -21.00
CA GLY A 64 -19.67 1.15 -21.90
C GLY A 64 -18.89 2.41 -21.46
N SER A 65 -19.17 2.95 -20.27
CA SER A 65 -18.56 4.19 -19.77
C SER A 65 -17.50 3.92 -18.69
N ALA A 66 -16.45 4.74 -18.67
CA ALA A 66 -15.47 4.88 -17.60
C ALA A 66 -15.53 6.30 -16.96
N VAL A 67 -16.60 7.05 -17.20
CA VAL A 67 -16.79 8.39 -16.62
C VAL A 67 -17.34 8.27 -15.20
N VAL A 68 -16.66 8.89 -14.24
CA VAL A 68 -17.14 8.97 -12.85
C VAL A 68 -18.35 9.90 -12.79
N GLY A 69 -19.49 9.35 -12.42
CA GLY A 69 -20.73 10.12 -12.25
C GLY A 69 -20.76 10.89 -10.93
N LYS A 70 -21.79 11.73 -10.76
CA LYS A 70 -21.95 12.61 -9.56
C LYS A 70 -21.97 11.83 -8.23
N ASP A 71 -22.59 10.66 -8.21
CA ASP A 71 -22.64 9.83 -7.01
C ASP A 71 -21.28 9.24 -6.70
N GLY A 72 -20.53 8.79 -7.72
CA GLY A 72 -19.17 8.34 -7.58
C GLY A 72 -18.22 9.45 -7.12
N ASP A 73 -18.36 10.68 -7.65
CA ASP A 73 -17.58 11.84 -7.19
C ASP A 73 -17.79 12.08 -5.68
N ARG A 74 -19.02 12.08 -5.21
CA ARG A 74 -19.34 12.25 -3.79
C ARG A 74 -18.75 11.15 -2.91
N GLU A 75 -18.86 9.90 -3.33
CA GLU A 75 -18.33 8.75 -2.62
C GLU A 75 -16.81 8.79 -2.54
N LEU A 76 -16.14 9.14 -3.64
CA LEU A 76 -14.68 9.24 -3.67
C LEU A 76 -14.16 10.41 -2.83
N ARG A 77 -14.83 11.57 -2.80
CA ARG A 77 -14.47 12.69 -1.91
C ARG A 77 -14.59 12.31 -0.44
N TRP A 78 -15.66 11.60 -0.08
CA TRP A 78 -15.80 11.06 1.26
C TRP A 78 -14.64 10.10 1.61
N PHE A 79 -14.29 9.20 0.69
CA PHE A 79 -13.17 8.29 0.89
C PHE A 79 -11.84 9.04 1.07
N VAL A 80 -11.57 10.06 0.24
CA VAL A 80 -10.37 10.90 0.38
C VAL A 80 -10.31 11.57 1.75
N GLU A 81 -11.43 12.14 2.22
CA GLU A 81 -11.50 12.74 3.56
C GLU A 81 -11.12 11.73 4.65
N LYS A 82 -11.63 10.49 4.57
CA LYS A 82 -11.30 9.43 5.52
C LYS A 82 -9.85 8.95 5.44
N MET A 83 -9.19 9.12 4.30
CA MET A 83 -7.79 8.75 4.09
C MET A 83 -6.78 9.81 4.55
N GLN A 84 -7.22 11.03 4.89
CA GLN A 84 -6.33 12.10 5.37
C GLN A 84 -5.48 11.71 6.60
N PRO A 85 -6.01 11.00 7.61
CA PRO A 85 -5.20 10.56 8.75
C PRO A 85 -4.21 9.43 8.46
N TYR A 86 -4.26 8.84 7.26
CA TYR A 86 -3.52 7.63 6.91
C TYR A 86 -2.63 7.85 5.68
N PRO A 87 -1.56 8.66 5.79
CA PRO A 87 -0.75 9.08 4.64
C PRO A 87 0.06 7.94 3.99
N HIS A 88 0.28 6.84 4.70
CA HIS A 88 1.08 5.71 4.20
C HIS A 88 0.25 4.51 3.73
N ALA A 89 -1.06 4.53 3.95
CA ALA A 89 -1.95 3.44 3.54
C ALA A 89 -1.97 3.30 2.01
N VAL A 90 -1.77 2.07 1.53
CA VAL A 90 -1.85 1.71 0.11
C VAL A 90 -3.31 1.45 -0.26
N ILE A 91 -3.75 2.01 -1.36
CA ILE A 91 -5.13 1.97 -1.83
C ILE A 91 -5.22 1.11 -3.08
N LEU A 92 -6.05 0.08 -3.05
CA LEU A 92 -6.38 -0.74 -4.21
C LEU A 92 -7.59 -0.14 -4.94
N VAL A 93 -7.47 0.01 -6.24
CA VAL A 93 -8.52 0.51 -7.13
C VAL A 93 -8.82 -0.60 -8.16
N GLN A 94 -9.87 -1.35 -7.92
CA GLN A 94 -10.21 -2.58 -8.64
C GLN A 94 -11.43 -2.38 -9.51
N GLY A 95 -11.25 -2.43 -10.85
CA GLY A 95 -12.31 -2.22 -11.83
C GLY A 95 -12.93 -3.53 -12.29
N PHE A 96 -14.25 -3.50 -12.49
CA PHE A 96 -15.06 -4.64 -12.95
C PHE A 96 -16.00 -4.23 -14.08
N ALA A 97 -16.38 -5.20 -14.88
CA ALA A 97 -17.36 -5.07 -15.96
C ALA A 97 -18.51 -6.07 -15.80
N ASP A 98 -19.63 -5.79 -16.47
CA ASP A 98 -20.68 -6.78 -16.62
C ASP A 98 -20.37 -7.74 -17.80
N SER A 99 -21.21 -8.77 -18.01
CA SER A 99 -21.01 -9.76 -19.07
C SER A 99 -21.37 -9.27 -20.48
N THR A 100 -21.66 -8.00 -20.68
CA THR A 100 -22.02 -7.45 -21.99
C THR A 100 -20.76 -7.20 -22.83
N GLY A 101 -20.69 -7.78 -24.02
CA GLY A 101 -19.55 -7.63 -24.95
C GLY A 101 -18.55 -8.76 -24.90
N THR A 102 -17.33 -8.52 -25.36
CA THR A 102 -16.25 -9.51 -25.41
C THR A 102 -15.35 -9.39 -24.18
N GLU A 103 -14.70 -10.49 -23.80
CA GLU A 103 -13.77 -10.53 -22.66
C GLU A 103 -12.67 -9.46 -22.78
N GLY A 104 -12.03 -9.35 -23.95
CA GLY A 104 -10.97 -8.35 -24.17
C GLY A 104 -11.46 -6.91 -23.99
N LYS A 105 -12.66 -6.58 -24.51
CA LYS A 105 -13.26 -5.25 -24.32
C LYS A 105 -13.58 -4.98 -22.84
N ASN A 106 -14.11 -5.99 -22.14
CA ASN A 106 -14.45 -5.86 -20.72
C ASN A 106 -13.19 -5.73 -19.85
N ARG A 107 -12.11 -6.40 -20.21
CA ARG A 107 -10.81 -6.21 -19.56
C ARG A 107 -10.33 -4.78 -19.69
N THR A 108 -10.24 -4.25 -20.90
CA THR A 108 -9.84 -2.86 -21.15
C THR A 108 -10.77 -1.86 -20.45
N LEU A 109 -12.09 -2.05 -20.54
CA LEU A 109 -13.06 -1.13 -19.90
C LEU A 109 -12.93 -1.12 -18.38
N SER A 110 -12.68 -2.27 -17.76
CA SER A 110 -12.46 -2.35 -16.31
C SER A 110 -11.18 -1.66 -15.86
N GLU A 111 -10.10 -1.77 -16.66
CA GLU A 111 -8.86 -1.03 -16.45
C GLU A 111 -9.05 0.48 -16.61
N ASP A 112 -9.79 0.92 -17.64
CA ASP A 112 -10.10 2.34 -17.88
C ASP A 112 -10.89 2.94 -16.71
N ARG A 113 -11.87 2.22 -16.18
CA ARG A 113 -12.62 2.61 -14.96
C ARG A 113 -11.71 2.76 -13.76
N ALA A 114 -10.85 1.76 -13.51
CA ALA A 114 -9.90 1.81 -12.40
C ALA A 114 -8.95 3.01 -12.54
N ARG A 115 -8.43 3.27 -13.75
CA ARG A 115 -7.60 4.46 -14.03
C ARG A 115 -8.34 5.77 -13.82
N ALA A 116 -9.59 5.86 -14.25
CA ALA A 116 -10.40 7.08 -14.06
C ALA A 116 -10.60 7.40 -12.58
N VAL A 117 -10.88 6.38 -11.75
CA VAL A 117 -10.99 6.55 -10.29
C VAL A 117 -9.63 6.90 -9.68
N ALA A 118 -8.55 6.24 -10.06
CA ALA A 118 -7.21 6.57 -9.55
C ALA A 118 -6.80 8.00 -9.92
N SER A 119 -7.07 8.44 -11.14
CA SER A 119 -6.83 9.83 -11.58
C SER A 119 -7.64 10.83 -10.75
N PHE A 120 -8.90 10.50 -10.43
CA PHE A 120 -9.73 11.32 -9.56
C PHE A 120 -9.11 11.43 -8.15
N LEU A 121 -8.74 10.29 -7.53
CA LEU A 121 -8.11 10.26 -6.21
C LEU A 121 -6.80 11.06 -6.18
N GLY A 122 -5.97 10.93 -7.22
CA GLY A 122 -4.74 11.71 -7.38
C GLY A 122 -5.01 13.21 -7.47
N ALA A 123 -6.02 13.63 -8.23
CA ALA A 123 -6.45 15.04 -8.33
C ALA A 123 -7.00 15.60 -7.00
N GLN A 124 -7.45 14.73 -6.09
CA GLN A 124 -7.89 15.10 -4.74
C GLN A 124 -6.75 15.04 -3.70
N GLY A 125 -5.50 14.80 -4.10
CA GLY A 125 -4.33 14.84 -3.23
C GLY A 125 -3.85 13.50 -2.68
N ILE A 126 -4.39 12.38 -3.15
CA ILE A 126 -3.81 11.07 -2.85
C ILE A 126 -2.57 10.86 -3.72
N GLU A 127 -1.43 10.60 -3.10
CA GLU A 127 -0.17 10.35 -3.81
C GLU A 127 -0.28 9.16 -4.78
N PRO A 128 0.12 9.30 -6.06
CA PRO A 128 0.01 8.24 -7.06
C PRO A 128 0.74 6.93 -6.67
N SER A 129 1.84 7.03 -5.93
CA SER A 129 2.60 5.88 -5.41
C SER A 129 1.80 5.00 -4.44
N ARG A 130 0.74 5.53 -3.86
CA ARG A 130 -0.18 4.82 -2.97
C ARG A 130 -1.31 4.10 -3.70
N LEU A 131 -1.49 4.36 -5.01
CA LEU A 131 -2.61 3.84 -5.80
C LEU A 131 -2.16 2.62 -6.61
N VAL A 132 -2.77 1.48 -6.35
CA VAL A 132 -2.58 0.25 -7.13
C VAL A 132 -3.86 -0.02 -7.91
N THR A 133 -3.79 0.09 -9.24
CA THR A 133 -4.94 -0.09 -10.14
C THR A 133 -4.92 -1.46 -10.80
N GLN A 134 -6.08 -2.09 -10.88
CA GLN A 134 -6.25 -3.35 -11.59
C GLN A 134 -7.65 -3.48 -12.20
N GLY A 135 -7.73 -3.92 -13.46
CA GLY A 135 -8.97 -4.31 -14.11
C GLY A 135 -9.15 -5.81 -14.09
N TYR A 136 -10.32 -6.27 -13.72
CA TYR A 136 -10.68 -7.70 -13.63
C TYR A 136 -11.64 -8.15 -14.75
N GLY A 137 -12.07 -7.24 -15.63
CA GLY A 137 -13.06 -7.58 -16.64
C GLY A 137 -14.34 -8.08 -16.01
N THR A 138 -14.80 -9.26 -16.41
CA THR A 138 -16.00 -9.93 -15.89
C THR A 138 -15.74 -10.87 -14.73
N ASP A 139 -14.50 -10.98 -14.27
CA ASP A 139 -14.13 -11.82 -13.14
C ASP A 139 -14.74 -11.30 -11.84
N SER A 140 -15.07 -12.19 -10.91
CA SER A 140 -15.60 -11.84 -9.59
C SER A 140 -16.86 -10.94 -9.64
N PRO A 141 -17.96 -11.39 -10.26
CA PRO A 141 -19.18 -10.62 -10.34
C PRO A 141 -19.82 -10.42 -8.95
N ALA A 142 -20.23 -9.20 -8.63
CA ALA A 142 -20.93 -8.86 -7.38
C ALA A 142 -22.40 -9.33 -7.41
N ALA A 143 -22.95 -9.61 -8.59
CA ALA A 143 -24.31 -10.11 -8.78
C ALA A 143 -24.40 -10.92 -10.07
N ALA A 144 -25.45 -11.76 -10.16
CA ALA A 144 -25.73 -12.51 -11.39
C ALA A 144 -25.98 -11.56 -12.58
N ASN A 145 -25.33 -11.81 -13.70
CA ASN A 145 -25.41 -11.00 -14.91
C ASN A 145 -26.73 -11.13 -15.69
N VAL A 146 -27.61 -12.03 -15.30
CA VAL A 146 -28.88 -12.35 -15.98
C VAL A 146 -29.89 -11.18 -15.95
N SER A 147 -29.83 -10.33 -14.94
CA SER A 147 -30.72 -9.16 -14.79
C SER A 147 -30.03 -7.86 -15.07
N ALA A 148 -30.76 -6.83 -15.55
CA ALA A 148 -30.25 -5.47 -15.70
C ALA A 148 -29.69 -4.92 -14.37
N LYS A 149 -30.39 -5.16 -13.26
CA LYS A 149 -29.97 -4.77 -11.91
C LYS A 149 -28.63 -5.45 -11.51
N GLY A 150 -28.49 -6.74 -11.82
CA GLY A 150 -27.25 -7.48 -11.56
C GLY A 150 -26.07 -6.91 -12.38
N ARG A 151 -26.27 -6.68 -13.68
CA ARG A 151 -25.25 -6.04 -14.53
C ARG A 151 -24.84 -4.65 -14.04
N THR A 152 -25.79 -3.85 -13.56
CA THR A 152 -25.48 -2.54 -12.98
C THR A 152 -24.57 -2.67 -11.74
N ARG A 153 -24.76 -3.68 -10.90
CA ARG A 153 -23.88 -3.93 -9.76
C ARG A 153 -22.49 -4.39 -10.17
N ASN A 154 -22.37 -5.05 -11.33
CA ASN A 154 -21.08 -5.55 -11.82
C ASN A 154 -20.24 -4.44 -12.48
N ARG A 155 -20.87 -3.39 -13.05
CA ARG A 155 -20.16 -2.21 -13.58
C ARG A 155 -19.70 -1.29 -12.47
N ARG A 156 -18.63 -1.68 -11.77
CA ARG A 156 -18.17 -0.97 -10.59
C ARG A 156 -16.65 -0.85 -10.53
N VAL A 157 -16.20 0.06 -9.70
CA VAL A 157 -14.83 0.09 -9.15
C VAL A 157 -14.94 0.00 -7.64
N GLU A 158 -14.18 -0.89 -7.06
CA GLU A 158 -14.00 -1.01 -5.63
C GLU A 158 -12.69 -0.33 -5.23
N VAL A 159 -12.76 0.53 -4.22
CA VAL A 159 -11.62 1.22 -3.64
C VAL A 159 -11.48 0.74 -2.21
N THR A 160 -10.37 0.09 -1.91
CA THR A 160 -10.10 -0.51 -0.58
C THR A 160 -8.68 -0.20 -0.14
N VAL A 161 -8.39 -0.38 1.14
CA VAL A 161 -7.05 -0.25 1.69
C VAL A 161 -6.41 -1.63 1.82
N ARG A 162 -5.15 -1.73 1.34
CA ARG A 162 -4.35 -2.95 1.42
C ARG A 162 -3.42 -2.89 2.61
#